data_8f4c7aed3500ee19b8cdbff90f15bc9c
#
_entry.id   8f4c7aed3500ee19b8cdbff90f15bc9c
#
_cell.length_a   1.000
_cell.length_b   1.000
_cell.length_c   1.000
_cell.angle_alpha   90.00
_cell.angle_beta   90.00
_cell.angle_gamma   90.00
#
_symmetry.space_group_name_H-M   'P 1'
#
loop_
_entity.id
_entity.type
_entity.pdbx_description
1 polymer ?
#
loop_
_entity_poly.entity_id
_entity_poly.type
_entity_poly.pdbx_seq_one_letter_code
_entity_poly.pdbx_strand_id
1 'polypeptide(L)'
;AVATPAAQAVATVAKNTPIVATAITDFVAAKLVKSDDAPGGNVTGVSDLGPIEAQLDLLLKFIPNAKVVGTIYNSSEINSAYQVEIFKQAAAKRGVEVLEATVSNVNDIQQAVASISSKVAGLWLPTDNVLASAIPALVKVTNPVKLPVVAGERGMTEAGCLGSISVDYYEIGRMTGQMGADILEGKKKPAEMPVQHVATGTPVFNL
;
A
#
# COMPACT_ATOMS: atom_id res chain seq x y z
N ALA A 1 5.83 7.12 -13.99
CA ALA A 1 4.94 5.95 -13.87
C ALA A 1 4.21 6.01 -12.53
N VAL A 2 2.97 5.55 -12.46
CA VAL A 2 2.15 5.54 -11.24
C VAL A 2 1.84 4.09 -10.87
N ALA A 3 2.03 3.74 -9.60
CA ALA A 3 1.88 2.41 -9.01
C ALA A 3 2.94 1.38 -9.45
N THR A 4 3.21 0.42 -8.56
CA THR A 4 4.28 -0.57 -8.73
C THR A 4 4.16 -1.40 -10.00
N PRO A 5 3.01 -2.00 -10.35
CA PRO A 5 2.90 -2.82 -11.56
C PRO A 5 3.17 -2.03 -12.84
N ALA A 6 2.69 -0.77 -12.91
CA ALA A 6 2.92 0.09 -14.08
C ALA A 6 4.40 0.50 -14.20
N ALA A 7 5.06 0.83 -13.07
CA ALA A 7 6.46 1.16 -13.06
C ALA A 7 7.34 -0.02 -13.50
N GLN A 8 7.03 -1.23 -13.01
CA GLN A 8 7.70 -2.46 -13.43
C GLN A 8 7.54 -2.71 -14.94
N ALA A 9 6.31 -2.59 -15.46
CA ALA A 9 6.05 -2.77 -16.88
C ALA A 9 6.84 -1.79 -17.75
N VAL A 10 6.84 -0.49 -17.41
CA VAL A 10 7.60 0.53 -18.14
C VAL A 10 9.11 0.28 -18.04
N ALA A 11 9.63 -0.08 -16.88
CA ALA A 11 11.06 -0.34 -16.68
C ALA A 11 11.57 -1.55 -17.48
N THR A 12 10.69 -2.48 -17.91
CA THR A 12 11.10 -3.59 -18.78
C THR A 12 11.42 -3.14 -20.20
N VAL A 13 10.79 -2.09 -20.70
CA VAL A 13 10.90 -1.63 -22.09
C VAL A 13 11.70 -0.32 -22.24
N ALA A 14 11.57 0.60 -21.30
CA ALA A 14 12.21 1.91 -21.35
C ALA A 14 13.58 1.89 -20.64
N LYS A 15 14.60 1.29 -21.28
CA LYS A 15 15.92 1.09 -20.65
C LYS A 15 16.76 2.36 -20.53
N ASN A 16 16.58 3.32 -21.43
CA ASN A 16 17.41 4.54 -21.51
C ASN A 16 16.61 5.81 -21.18
N THR A 17 15.30 5.75 -21.22
CA THR A 17 14.43 6.90 -20.89
C THR A 17 14.36 7.06 -19.39
N PRO A 18 14.57 8.25 -18.81
CA PRO A 18 14.33 8.51 -17.40
C PRO A 18 12.90 8.15 -16.98
N ILE A 19 12.78 7.44 -15.86
CA ILE A 19 11.50 7.07 -15.26
C ILE A 19 11.45 7.67 -13.88
N VAL A 20 10.52 8.60 -13.66
CA VAL A 20 10.17 9.06 -12.32
C VAL A 20 8.87 8.35 -11.94
N ALA A 21 8.95 7.51 -10.91
CA ALA A 21 7.83 6.71 -10.46
C ALA A 21 7.22 7.27 -9.17
N THR A 22 5.91 7.14 -9.02
CA THR A 22 5.16 7.65 -7.87
C THR A 22 4.22 6.59 -7.36
N ALA A 23 3.85 6.67 -6.08
CA ALA A 23 3.00 5.68 -5.43
C ALA A 23 3.57 4.25 -5.59
N ILE A 24 4.84 4.13 -5.27
CA ILE A 24 5.58 2.86 -5.23
C ILE A 24 5.85 2.53 -3.77
N THR A 25 5.39 1.39 -3.32
CA THR A 25 5.55 1.00 -1.91
C THR A 25 7.02 0.86 -1.52
N ASP A 26 7.77 0.05 -2.27
CA ASP A 26 9.21 -0.15 -2.04
C ASP A 26 9.92 -0.35 -3.39
N PHE A 27 10.84 0.52 -3.71
CA PHE A 27 11.53 0.52 -5.00
C PHE A 27 12.53 -0.64 -5.13
N VAL A 28 13.15 -1.04 -4.02
CA VAL A 28 14.12 -2.14 -4.00
C VAL A 28 13.40 -3.48 -4.09
N ALA A 29 12.35 -3.70 -3.30
CA ALA A 29 11.52 -4.90 -3.36
C ALA A 29 10.86 -5.07 -4.74
N ALA A 30 10.45 -3.96 -5.36
CA ALA A 30 9.91 -3.94 -6.72
C ALA A 30 10.98 -4.16 -7.81
N LYS A 31 12.28 -4.24 -7.45
CA LYS A 31 13.42 -4.37 -8.36
C LYS A 31 13.53 -3.23 -9.39
N LEU A 32 13.10 -2.05 -9.00
CA LEU A 32 13.17 -0.83 -9.82
C LEU A 32 14.50 -0.10 -9.65
N VAL A 33 15.09 -0.16 -8.46
CA VAL A 33 16.36 0.45 -8.11
C VAL A 33 17.26 -0.52 -7.36
N LYS A 34 18.55 -0.21 -7.25
CA LYS A 34 19.50 -1.02 -6.45
C LYS A 34 19.40 -0.72 -4.96
N SER A 35 19.25 0.56 -4.62
CA SER A 35 18.99 1.06 -3.28
C SER A 35 18.27 2.40 -3.39
N ASP A 36 17.59 2.81 -2.32
CA ASP A 36 16.89 4.11 -2.28
C ASP A 36 17.88 5.27 -2.30
N ASP A 37 19.02 5.16 -1.60
CA ASP A 37 20.05 6.21 -1.56
C ASP A 37 20.78 6.39 -2.90
N ALA A 38 20.97 5.30 -3.66
CA ALA A 38 21.68 5.29 -4.91
C ALA A 38 20.96 4.38 -5.93
N PRO A 39 19.93 4.88 -6.63
CA PRO A 39 19.14 4.10 -7.58
C PRO A 39 19.97 3.41 -8.65
N GLY A 40 21.00 4.09 -9.18
CA GLY A 40 22.04 3.52 -10.06
C GLY A 40 21.55 3.14 -11.46
N GLY A 41 20.33 3.48 -11.82
CA GLY A 41 19.69 3.18 -13.11
C GLY A 41 18.94 4.38 -13.68
N ASN A 42 17.96 4.10 -14.54
CA ASN A 42 17.14 5.15 -15.15
C ASN A 42 15.80 5.38 -14.38
N VAL A 43 15.62 4.74 -13.23
CA VAL A 43 14.41 4.86 -12.39
C VAL A 43 14.76 5.57 -11.09
N THR A 44 13.91 6.47 -10.66
CA THR A 44 13.86 7.10 -9.34
C THR A 44 12.41 7.47 -9.01
N GLY A 45 12.13 8.06 -7.86
CA GLY A 45 10.78 8.53 -7.55
C GLY A 45 10.49 8.71 -6.06
N VAL A 46 9.20 8.57 -5.71
CA VAL A 46 8.70 8.78 -4.36
C VAL A 46 7.92 7.56 -3.89
N SER A 47 8.30 7.04 -2.73
CA SER A 47 7.63 5.92 -2.05
C SER A 47 6.35 6.40 -1.35
N ASP A 48 5.32 5.55 -1.38
CA ASP A 48 4.08 5.71 -0.65
C ASP A 48 3.93 4.73 0.51
N LEU A 49 5.01 4.07 0.93
CA LEU A 49 4.97 3.15 2.06
C LEU A 49 4.42 3.85 3.30
N GLY A 50 3.20 3.49 3.67
CA GLY A 50 2.49 4.05 4.81
C GLY A 50 3.00 3.52 6.15
N PRO A 51 2.56 4.13 7.27
CA PRO A 51 2.93 3.73 8.62
C PRO A 51 2.16 2.49 9.09
N ILE A 52 2.49 1.32 8.57
CA ILE A 52 1.76 0.05 8.76
C ILE A 52 1.60 -0.32 10.25
N GLU A 53 2.63 -0.08 11.08
CA GLU A 53 2.51 -0.32 12.52
C GLU A 53 1.43 0.56 13.17
N ALA A 54 1.35 1.83 12.78
CA ALA A 54 0.32 2.74 13.28
C ALA A 54 -1.09 2.39 12.74
N GLN A 55 -1.18 1.84 11.54
CA GLN A 55 -2.45 1.32 11.00
C GLN A 55 -2.92 0.09 11.77
N LEU A 56 -2.01 -0.81 12.16
CA LEU A 56 -2.33 -1.91 13.06
C LEU A 56 -2.80 -1.40 14.42
N ASP A 57 -2.09 -0.43 15.00
CA ASP A 57 -2.47 0.17 16.29
C ASP A 57 -3.86 0.83 16.21
N LEU A 58 -4.18 1.45 15.07
CA LEU A 58 -5.52 1.99 14.81
C LEU A 58 -6.56 0.86 14.78
N LEU A 59 -6.31 -0.24 14.07
CA LEU A 59 -7.21 -1.39 14.04
C LEU A 59 -7.45 -1.93 15.45
N LEU A 60 -6.39 -2.12 16.24
CA LEU A 60 -6.49 -2.64 17.60
C LEU A 60 -7.21 -1.68 18.56
N LYS A 61 -7.27 -0.37 18.29
CA LYS A 61 -8.12 0.57 19.05
C LYS A 61 -9.61 0.32 18.81
N PHE A 62 -10.01 -0.10 17.61
CA PHE A 62 -11.40 -0.50 17.34
C PHE A 62 -11.75 -1.87 17.91
N ILE A 63 -10.77 -2.75 18.06
CA ILE A 63 -10.92 -4.15 18.52
C ILE A 63 -9.90 -4.50 19.61
N PRO A 64 -9.96 -3.86 20.79
CA PRO A 64 -8.85 -3.83 21.77
C PRO A 64 -8.41 -5.19 22.34
N ASN A 65 -9.22 -6.23 22.25
CA ASN A 65 -8.90 -7.57 22.75
C ASN A 65 -8.69 -8.60 21.64
N ALA A 66 -8.52 -8.16 20.42
CA ALA A 66 -8.34 -9.05 19.27
C ALA A 66 -7.09 -9.93 19.44
N LYS A 67 -7.26 -11.22 19.21
CA LYS A 67 -6.16 -12.19 19.15
C LYS A 67 -5.84 -12.57 17.72
N VAL A 68 -6.80 -12.43 16.82
CA VAL A 68 -6.66 -12.76 15.41
C VAL A 68 -7.25 -11.62 14.58
N VAL A 69 -6.48 -11.09 13.65
CA VAL A 69 -6.90 -10.13 12.62
C VAL A 69 -6.71 -10.73 11.24
N GLY A 70 -7.39 -10.19 10.25
CA GLY A 70 -7.27 -10.66 8.88
C GLY A 70 -6.61 -9.64 7.97
N THR A 71 -6.04 -10.13 6.87
CA THR A 71 -5.66 -9.31 5.73
C THR A 71 -6.09 -9.98 4.44
N ILE A 72 -6.47 -9.16 3.47
CA ILE A 72 -6.81 -9.61 2.11
C ILE A 72 -5.96 -8.80 1.15
N TYR A 73 -5.39 -9.46 0.15
CA TYR A 73 -4.52 -8.79 -0.83
C TYR A 73 -4.37 -9.59 -2.11
N ASN A 74 -3.95 -8.94 -3.18
CA ASN A 74 -3.55 -9.62 -4.41
C ASN A 74 -2.10 -10.13 -4.28
N SER A 75 -1.94 -11.44 -4.20
CA SER A 75 -0.62 -12.08 -4.03
C SER A 75 0.32 -11.89 -5.23
N SER A 76 -0.18 -11.49 -6.39
CA SER A 76 0.64 -11.17 -7.56
C SER A 76 1.19 -9.74 -7.54
N GLU A 77 0.69 -8.88 -6.64
CA GLU A 77 1.21 -7.53 -6.42
C GLU A 77 2.32 -7.55 -5.36
N ILE A 78 3.56 -7.34 -5.78
CA ILE A 78 4.73 -7.36 -4.87
C ILE A 78 4.63 -6.28 -3.78
N ASN A 79 4.05 -5.10 -4.09
CA ASN A 79 3.76 -4.04 -3.12
C ASN A 79 2.85 -4.53 -2.00
N SER A 80 1.81 -5.30 -2.33
CA SER A 80 0.86 -5.82 -1.34
C SER A 80 1.50 -6.88 -0.47
N ALA A 81 2.18 -7.86 -1.07
CA ALA A 81 2.89 -8.91 -0.33
C ALA A 81 3.96 -8.34 0.62
N TYR A 82 4.71 -7.33 0.18
CA TYR A 82 5.71 -6.65 1.00
C TYR A 82 5.10 -5.99 2.25
N GLN A 83 3.99 -5.27 2.07
CA GLN A 83 3.28 -4.63 3.18
C GLN A 83 2.68 -5.64 4.15
N VAL A 84 2.12 -6.75 3.64
CA VAL A 84 1.55 -7.83 4.46
C VAL A 84 2.63 -8.44 5.36
N GLU A 85 3.84 -8.63 4.86
CA GLU A 85 4.94 -9.15 5.68
C GLU A 85 5.31 -8.20 6.82
N ILE A 86 5.38 -6.89 6.56
CA ILE A 86 5.60 -5.89 7.62
C ILE A 86 4.44 -5.91 8.64
N PHE A 87 3.19 -6.01 8.16
CA PHE A 87 2.02 -6.07 9.03
C PHE A 87 2.05 -7.31 9.94
N LYS A 88 2.40 -8.49 9.41
CA LYS A 88 2.54 -9.73 10.18
C LYS A 88 3.60 -9.61 11.26
N GLN A 89 4.76 -9.04 10.93
CA GLN A 89 5.82 -8.81 11.89
C GLN A 89 5.39 -7.84 13.01
N ALA A 90 4.67 -6.78 12.65
CA ALA A 90 4.12 -5.83 13.63
C ALA A 90 3.05 -6.48 14.53
N ALA A 91 2.18 -7.31 13.96
CA ALA A 91 1.15 -8.05 14.71
C ALA A 91 1.77 -9.07 15.67
N ALA A 92 2.77 -9.82 15.24
CA ALA A 92 3.49 -10.79 16.08
C ALA A 92 4.12 -10.12 17.30
N LYS A 93 4.73 -8.93 17.17
CA LYS A 93 5.26 -8.14 18.29
C LYS A 93 4.18 -7.76 19.31
N ARG A 94 2.91 -7.72 18.91
CA ARG A 94 1.75 -7.38 19.75
C ARG A 94 0.98 -8.62 20.24
N GLY A 95 1.46 -9.82 19.92
CA GLY A 95 0.80 -11.08 20.28
C GLY A 95 -0.51 -11.30 19.53
N VAL A 96 -0.63 -10.77 18.32
CA VAL A 96 -1.79 -10.88 17.44
C VAL A 96 -1.45 -11.77 16.25
N GLU A 97 -2.28 -12.77 15.99
CA GLU A 97 -2.18 -13.64 14.81
C GLU A 97 -2.80 -12.95 13.60
N VAL A 98 -2.22 -13.19 12.41
CA VAL A 98 -2.75 -12.67 11.14
C VAL A 98 -3.19 -13.83 10.26
N LEU A 99 -4.47 -13.86 9.90
CA LEU A 99 -5.00 -14.74 8.85
C LEU A 99 -5.00 -14.03 7.50
N GLU A 100 -4.46 -14.71 6.50
CA GLU A 100 -4.36 -14.19 5.14
C GLU A 100 -5.41 -14.83 4.23
N ALA A 101 -6.03 -14.01 3.37
CA ALA A 101 -6.76 -14.48 2.21
C ALA A 101 -6.26 -13.71 0.98
N THR A 102 -6.11 -14.39 -0.13
CA THR A 102 -5.61 -13.78 -1.36
C THR A 102 -6.68 -13.71 -2.43
N VAL A 103 -6.55 -12.70 -3.28
CA VAL A 103 -7.38 -12.53 -4.48
C VAL A 103 -6.47 -12.43 -5.70
N SER A 104 -7.01 -12.76 -6.87
CA SER A 104 -6.35 -12.54 -8.16
C SER A 104 -7.03 -11.43 -8.95
N ASN A 105 -8.30 -11.18 -8.66
CA ASN A 105 -9.12 -10.15 -9.29
C ASN A 105 -10.30 -9.77 -8.38
N VAL A 106 -11.07 -8.76 -8.80
CA VAL A 106 -12.18 -8.20 -8.00
C VAL A 106 -13.31 -9.21 -7.70
N ASN A 107 -13.49 -10.23 -8.53
CA ASN A 107 -14.56 -11.21 -8.33
C ASN A 107 -14.27 -12.18 -7.17
N ASP A 108 -13.01 -12.31 -6.77
CA ASP A 108 -12.58 -13.20 -5.69
C ASP A 108 -12.87 -12.58 -4.30
N ILE A 109 -13.11 -11.27 -4.23
CA ILE A 109 -13.18 -10.51 -2.95
C ILE A 109 -14.26 -11.05 -2.03
N GLN A 110 -15.46 -11.31 -2.55
CA GLN A 110 -16.56 -11.82 -1.73
C GLN A 110 -16.20 -13.15 -1.07
N GLN A 111 -15.60 -14.07 -1.82
CA GLN A 111 -15.19 -15.37 -1.33
C GLN A 111 -14.02 -15.25 -0.34
N ALA A 112 -13.04 -14.38 -0.64
CA ALA A 112 -11.91 -14.14 0.25
C ALA A 112 -12.38 -13.61 1.61
N VAL A 113 -13.26 -12.59 1.64
CA VAL A 113 -13.86 -12.09 2.89
C VAL A 113 -14.60 -13.19 3.62
N ALA A 114 -15.48 -13.93 2.94
CA ALA A 114 -16.28 -14.99 3.56
C ALA A 114 -15.42 -16.09 4.20
N SER A 115 -14.25 -16.39 3.63
CA SER A 115 -13.36 -17.45 4.10
C SER A 115 -12.73 -17.16 5.47
N ILE A 116 -12.57 -15.88 5.84
CA ILE A 116 -11.89 -15.46 7.06
C ILE A 116 -12.76 -14.64 8.03
N SER A 117 -13.87 -14.05 7.57
CA SER A 117 -14.66 -13.09 8.35
C SER A 117 -15.16 -13.62 9.71
N SER A 118 -15.48 -14.92 9.82
CA SER A 118 -15.91 -15.54 11.09
C SER A 118 -14.75 -15.90 12.02
N LYS A 119 -13.50 -15.77 11.57
CA LYS A 119 -12.30 -16.21 12.30
C LYS A 119 -11.45 -15.02 12.80
N VAL A 120 -11.76 -13.81 12.37
CA VAL A 120 -10.99 -12.60 12.66
C VAL A 120 -11.86 -11.53 13.31
N ALA A 121 -11.25 -10.70 14.15
CA ALA A 121 -11.96 -9.61 14.82
C ALA A 121 -12.06 -8.34 13.94
N GLY A 122 -11.21 -8.19 12.94
CA GLY A 122 -11.17 -7.08 12.00
C GLY A 122 -10.20 -7.34 10.88
N LEU A 123 -10.24 -6.50 9.85
CA LEU A 123 -9.37 -6.59 8.67
C LEU A 123 -8.45 -5.37 8.58
N TRP A 124 -7.23 -5.61 8.13
CA TRP A 124 -6.36 -4.60 7.57
C TRP A 124 -6.12 -4.89 6.09
N LEU A 125 -6.12 -3.85 5.26
CA LEU A 125 -5.88 -3.95 3.82
C LEU A 125 -4.63 -3.14 3.45
N PRO A 126 -3.66 -3.71 2.72
CA PRO A 126 -2.54 -2.96 2.18
C PRO A 126 -2.99 -1.97 1.08
N THR A 127 -2.08 -1.13 0.60
CA THR A 127 -2.28 -0.34 -0.63
C THR A 127 -2.21 -1.27 -1.85
N ASP A 128 -3.30 -1.95 -2.12
CA ASP A 128 -3.49 -2.98 -3.16
C ASP A 128 -4.36 -2.42 -4.28
N ASN A 129 -3.91 -2.49 -5.52
CA ASN A 129 -4.62 -1.85 -6.64
C ASN A 129 -5.93 -2.57 -7.00
N VAL A 130 -5.98 -3.90 -6.85
CA VAL A 130 -7.20 -4.67 -7.07
C VAL A 130 -8.23 -4.34 -6.00
N LEU A 131 -7.84 -4.35 -4.73
CA LEU A 131 -8.74 -4.03 -3.62
C LEU A 131 -9.21 -2.58 -3.67
N ALA A 132 -8.32 -1.61 -3.92
CA ALA A 132 -8.66 -0.19 -3.99
C ALA A 132 -9.76 0.08 -5.02
N SER A 133 -9.73 -0.63 -6.15
CA SER A 133 -10.77 -0.52 -7.20
C SER A 133 -12.13 -1.13 -6.80
N ALA A 134 -12.20 -1.91 -5.73
CA ALA A 134 -13.34 -2.74 -5.39
C ALA A 134 -13.79 -2.65 -3.91
N ILE A 135 -13.37 -1.61 -3.19
CA ILE A 135 -13.79 -1.39 -1.79
C ILE A 135 -15.31 -1.41 -1.61
N PRO A 136 -16.15 -0.80 -2.49
CA PRO A 136 -17.60 -0.91 -2.35
C PRO A 136 -18.13 -2.35 -2.36
N ALA A 137 -17.48 -3.27 -3.09
CA ALA A 137 -17.84 -4.68 -3.08
C ALA A 137 -17.40 -5.37 -1.79
N LEU A 138 -16.22 -5.03 -1.26
CA LEU A 138 -15.69 -5.55 0.00
C LEU A 138 -16.58 -5.15 1.17
N VAL A 139 -16.93 -3.87 1.30
CA VAL A 139 -17.73 -3.38 2.42
C VAL A 139 -19.17 -3.88 2.40
N LYS A 140 -19.72 -4.26 1.25
CA LYS A 140 -21.01 -4.97 1.17
C LYS A 140 -21.00 -6.32 1.91
N VAL A 141 -19.85 -6.94 2.06
CA VAL A 141 -19.71 -8.23 2.75
C VAL A 141 -19.32 -8.01 4.22
N THR A 142 -18.48 -7.02 4.52
CA THR A 142 -18.00 -6.78 5.89
C THR A 142 -19.01 -6.04 6.76
N ASN A 143 -19.76 -5.08 6.22
CA ASN A 143 -20.70 -4.26 6.97
C ASN A 143 -21.85 -5.06 7.62
N PRO A 144 -22.52 -6.00 6.92
CA PRO A 144 -23.60 -6.80 7.54
C PRO A 144 -23.13 -7.63 8.74
N VAL A 145 -21.87 -8.04 8.75
CA VAL A 145 -21.27 -8.82 9.85
C VAL A 145 -20.50 -7.94 10.83
N LYS A 146 -20.58 -6.60 10.67
CA LYS A 146 -19.92 -5.61 11.54
C LYS A 146 -18.42 -5.84 11.70
N LEU A 147 -17.75 -6.29 10.64
CA LEU A 147 -16.32 -6.53 10.63
C LEU A 147 -15.59 -5.22 10.29
N PRO A 148 -14.87 -4.59 11.25
CA PRO A 148 -14.16 -3.34 10.99
C PRO A 148 -13.00 -3.55 10.04
N VAL A 149 -12.82 -2.59 9.12
CA VAL A 149 -11.76 -2.61 8.10
C VAL A 149 -10.95 -1.35 8.21
N VAL A 150 -9.65 -1.48 8.52
CA VAL A 150 -8.66 -0.41 8.43
C VAL A 150 -7.88 -0.59 7.13
N ALA A 151 -7.74 0.48 6.37
CA ALA A 151 -7.11 0.46 5.06
C ALA A 151 -5.72 1.10 5.07
N GLY A 152 -4.90 0.77 4.09
CA GLY A 152 -3.56 1.30 3.90
C GLY A 152 -3.53 2.77 3.44
N GLU A 153 -4.66 3.27 2.87
CA GLU A 153 -4.68 4.61 2.32
C GLU A 153 -6.08 5.27 2.37
N ARG A 154 -6.10 6.59 2.11
CA ARG A 154 -7.27 7.47 2.25
C ARG A 154 -8.42 7.10 1.32
N GLY A 155 -8.16 6.85 0.03
CA GLY A 155 -9.22 6.60 -0.95
C GLY A 155 -10.02 5.35 -0.64
N MET A 156 -9.38 4.31 -0.10
CA MET A 156 -10.08 3.11 0.39
C MET A 156 -10.97 3.43 1.59
N THR A 157 -10.56 4.35 2.47
CA THR A 157 -11.39 4.81 3.59
C THR A 157 -12.59 5.59 3.09
N GLU A 158 -12.39 6.54 2.18
CA GLU A 158 -13.47 7.32 1.56
C GLU A 158 -14.44 6.45 0.76
N ALA A 159 -13.96 5.32 0.22
CA ALA A 159 -14.79 4.34 -0.49
C ALA A 159 -15.55 3.37 0.43
N GLY A 160 -15.35 3.42 1.77
CA GLY A 160 -16.17 2.68 2.72
C GLY A 160 -15.45 1.95 3.85
N CYS A 161 -14.12 1.88 3.88
CA CYS A 161 -13.38 1.35 5.03
C CYS A 161 -13.55 2.29 6.23
N LEU A 162 -13.39 1.75 7.45
CA LEU A 162 -13.64 2.49 8.70
C LEU A 162 -12.62 3.60 8.94
N GLY A 163 -11.36 3.38 8.57
CA GLY A 163 -10.32 4.37 8.75
C GLY A 163 -8.98 3.94 8.17
N SER A 164 -8.05 4.88 8.14
CA SER A 164 -6.65 4.66 7.76
C SER A 164 -5.73 5.65 8.49
N ILE A 165 -4.43 5.38 8.46
CA ILE A 165 -3.39 6.39 8.65
C ILE A 165 -2.66 6.46 7.32
N SER A 166 -2.98 7.49 6.53
CA SER A 166 -2.60 7.59 5.11
C SER A 166 -1.53 8.64 4.90
N VAL A 167 -0.59 8.32 4.02
CA VAL A 167 0.31 9.32 3.43
C VAL A 167 -0.49 10.29 2.53
N ASP A 168 0.06 11.47 2.28
CA ASP A 168 -0.57 12.46 1.41
C ASP A 168 -0.13 12.23 -0.05
N TYR A 169 -1.03 11.67 -0.86
CA TYR A 169 -0.76 11.39 -2.28
C TYR A 169 -0.62 12.66 -3.13
N TYR A 170 -1.21 13.78 -2.71
CA TYR A 170 -0.96 15.06 -3.39
C TYR A 170 0.49 15.50 -3.20
N GLU A 171 1.01 15.39 -1.98
CA GLU A 171 2.40 15.73 -1.68
C GLU A 171 3.37 14.78 -2.40
N ILE A 172 3.09 13.47 -2.41
CA ILE A 172 3.85 12.48 -3.18
C ILE A 172 3.91 12.88 -4.67
N GLY A 173 2.77 13.26 -5.25
CA GLY A 173 2.69 13.72 -6.63
C GLY A 173 3.49 15.00 -6.89
N ARG A 174 3.41 15.98 -5.97
CA ARG A 174 4.16 17.23 -6.04
C ARG A 174 5.68 16.99 -6.00
N MET A 175 6.13 16.14 -5.07
CA MET A 175 7.55 15.75 -4.96
C MET A 175 8.03 15.05 -6.23
N THR A 176 7.23 14.11 -6.75
CA THR A 176 7.53 13.40 -8.01
C THR A 176 7.62 14.35 -9.20
N GLY A 177 6.71 15.32 -9.28
CA GLY A 177 6.70 16.36 -10.31
C GLY A 177 7.97 17.22 -10.28
N GLN A 178 8.43 17.61 -9.09
CA GLN A 178 9.69 18.34 -8.91
C GLN A 178 10.90 17.53 -9.36
N MET A 179 10.96 16.23 -9.02
CA MET A 179 12.01 15.34 -9.49
C MET A 179 12.02 15.25 -11.02
N GLY A 180 10.86 15.17 -11.64
CA GLY A 180 10.70 15.17 -13.09
C GLY A 180 11.21 16.46 -13.73
N ALA A 181 10.88 17.61 -13.16
CA ALA A 181 11.37 18.91 -13.64
C ALA A 181 12.90 19.01 -13.56
N ASP A 182 13.51 18.61 -12.45
CA ASP A 182 14.97 18.62 -12.29
C ASP A 182 15.69 17.78 -13.35
N ILE A 183 15.08 16.65 -13.76
CA ILE A 183 15.62 15.79 -14.82
C ILE A 183 15.46 16.45 -16.19
N LEU A 184 14.29 17.00 -16.50
CA LEU A 184 14.00 17.65 -17.78
C LEU A 184 14.87 18.90 -18.01
N GLU A 185 15.18 19.62 -16.94
CA GLU A 185 16.07 20.78 -16.97
C GLU A 185 17.57 20.39 -17.00
N GLY A 186 17.88 19.10 -16.97
CA GLY A 186 19.25 18.60 -16.99
C GLY A 186 20.04 18.82 -15.69
N LYS A 187 19.35 19.18 -14.60
CA LYS A 187 19.98 19.44 -13.29
C LYS A 187 20.43 18.17 -12.60
N LYS A 188 19.69 17.07 -12.79
CA LYS A 188 19.92 15.80 -12.12
C LYS A 188 19.67 14.61 -13.04
N LYS A 189 20.25 13.46 -12.70
CA LYS A 189 20.03 12.18 -13.38
C LYS A 189 19.34 11.20 -12.44
N PRO A 190 18.41 10.36 -12.91
CA PRO A 190 17.72 9.38 -12.06
C PRO A 190 18.66 8.53 -11.22
N ALA A 191 19.79 8.10 -11.80
CA ALA A 191 20.79 7.25 -11.13
C ALA A 191 21.38 7.85 -9.83
N GLU A 192 21.38 9.18 -9.73
CA GLU A 192 22.00 9.96 -8.64
C GLU A 192 20.94 10.61 -7.74
N MET A 193 19.64 10.40 -8.02
CA MET A 193 18.54 10.96 -7.24
C MET A 193 18.01 9.93 -6.28
N PRO A 194 18.24 10.07 -4.96
CA PRO A 194 17.65 9.18 -3.98
C PRO A 194 16.13 9.08 -4.12
N VAL A 195 15.59 7.89 -3.87
CA VAL A 195 14.15 7.72 -3.70
C VAL A 195 13.71 8.53 -2.48
N GLN A 196 12.63 9.28 -2.64
CA GLN A 196 12.08 10.09 -1.56
C GLN A 196 10.95 9.34 -0.84
N HIS A 197 10.76 9.67 0.43
CA HIS A 197 9.72 9.11 1.28
C HIS A 197 8.92 10.23 1.93
N VAL A 198 7.61 10.00 2.15
CA VAL A 198 6.78 10.90 2.96
C VAL A 198 6.87 10.47 4.41
N ALA A 199 7.25 11.39 5.28
CA ALA A 199 7.64 11.06 6.66
C ALA A 199 6.48 10.70 7.60
N THR A 200 5.23 11.14 7.31
CA THR A 200 4.10 11.01 8.24
C THR A 200 2.81 10.64 7.56
N GLY A 201 1.98 9.85 8.27
CA GLY A 201 0.61 9.59 7.87
C GLY A 201 -0.40 10.42 8.69
N THR A 202 -1.50 10.78 8.06
CA THR A 202 -2.62 11.49 8.68
C THR A 202 -3.78 10.52 8.92
N PRO A 203 -4.40 10.51 10.12
CA PRO A 203 -5.61 9.74 10.37
C PRO A 203 -6.78 10.23 9.51
N VAL A 204 -7.47 9.27 8.90
CA VAL A 204 -8.70 9.49 8.11
C VAL A 204 -9.74 8.53 8.61
N PHE A 205 -10.98 9.00 8.82
CA PHE A 205 -12.10 8.19 9.30
C PHE A 205 -13.31 8.38 8.40
N ASN A 206 -14.06 7.31 8.20
CA ASN A 206 -15.37 7.30 7.58
C ASN A 206 -16.41 7.16 8.70
N LEU A 207 -17.17 8.25 8.97
CA LEU A 207 -18.15 8.37 10.06
C LEU A 207 -19.57 8.30 9.52
#